data_fb936890ce25e23ef5944e7704b66e67
#
_entry.id   fb936890ce25e23ef5944e7704b66e67
#
_cell.length_a   1.000
_cell.length_b   1.000
_cell.length_c   1.000
_cell.angle_alpha   90.00
_cell.angle_beta   90.00
_cell.angle_gamma   90.00
#
_symmetry.space_group_name_H-M   'P 1'
#
loop_
_entity.id
_entity.type
_entity.pdbx_description
1 polymer ?
#
loop_
_entity_poly.entity_id
_entity_poly.type
_entity_poly.pdbx_seq_one_letter_code
_entity_poly.pdbx_strand_id
1 'polypeptide(L)'
;MSCHREIEHAGRVRTLIVKTTRLCTSNCAYCDVVSRKKPGPSSMSDDVAKNLLQRVAEYLRAKPDDAITWIWHGGEPLLLPKAFYRKVLESIREQYADVSDRLHFDMQSNLMVMDREWAELLQDMGLTSIGSSYDPEPGIRGPGESRRSDIYNRAFLRGMRIAEDAGLSVGIIYVVTKKSLANPLELFRHLTNLRPDGALKFNPVLLPENRFPELRITPEEYADFLGAVFAEWWPNRQRYGKIDPFQTLVQCIIEKDTNGLVCVDSGICAHTHASISLDGRIAQCGRSDDWDVMSYGNIRECSLLDAFESPLRLEMKERYGSLRAGECSDCRFWDICHGGCPLDSLQSRGHFKARSPWSAAQRRFIEEYFEPITGICFQSVTS
;
A
#
# COMPACT_ATOMS: atom_id res chain seq x y z
N MET A 1 27.53 3.22 9.64
CA MET A 1 27.48 4.49 8.86
C MET A 1 26.66 4.37 7.56
N SER A 2 26.37 3.18 7.01
CA SER A 2 25.57 3.02 5.77
C SER A 2 24.06 3.26 5.99
N CYS A 3 23.50 2.76 7.08
CA CYS A 3 22.07 2.87 7.39
C CYS A 3 21.55 4.33 7.53
N HIS A 4 22.36 5.26 8.01
CA HIS A 4 21.96 6.67 8.08
C HIS A 4 21.89 7.35 6.70
N ARG A 5 22.75 6.98 5.73
CA ARG A 5 22.70 7.53 4.37
C ARG A 5 21.50 7.01 3.58
N GLU A 6 21.11 5.74 3.78
CA GLU A 6 19.94 5.15 3.13
C GLU A 6 18.64 5.76 3.66
N ILE A 7 18.55 6.04 4.96
CA ILE A 7 17.43 6.75 5.56
C ILE A 7 17.36 8.20 5.03
N GLU A 8 18.48 8.88 4.83
CA GLU A 8 18.52 10.23 4.25
C GLU A 8 18.05 10.26 2.80
N HIS A 9 18.39 9.29 1.97
CA HIS A 9 17.96 9.23 0.56
C HIS A 9 16.49 8.79 0.42
N ALA A 10 16.08 7.73 1.11
CA ALA A 10 14.69 7.28 1.12
C ALA A 10 13.75 8.31 1.77
N GLY A 11 14.28 9.17 2.64
CA GLY A 11 13.54 10.26 3.26
C GLY A 11 13.13 11.41 2.31
N ARG A 12 13.64 11.46 1.08
CA ARG A 12 13.37 12.55 0.13
C ARG A 12 12.06 12.39 -0.65
N VAL A 13 11.52 11.18 -0.75
CA VAL A 13 10.24 10.95 -1.41
C VAL A 13 9.17 10.74 -0.34
N ARG A 14 8.12 11.56 -0.38
CA ARG A 14 6.97 11.45 0.52
C ARG A 14 5.80 10.84 -0.23
N THR A 15 5.19 9.83 0.36
CA THR A 15 3.96 9.22 -0.17
C THR A 15 2.75 9.78 0.59
N LEU A 16 1.89 10.49 -0.10
CA LEU A 16 0.61 10.97 0.43
C LEU A 16 -0.53 10.09 -0.11
N ILE A 17 -1.15 9.33 0.77
CA ILE A 17 -2.35 8.56 0.44
C ILE A 17 -3.56 9.48 0.61
N VAL A 18 -4.08 10.00 -0.48
CA VAL A 18 -5.16 11.00 -0.47
C VAL A 18 -6.50 10.32 -0.70
N LYS A 19 -7.32 10.30 0.34
CA LYS A 19 -8.67 9.74 0.26
C LYS A 19 -9.61 10.75 -0.37
N THR A 20 -10.19 10.39 -1.51
CA THR A 20 -11.07 11.28 -2.27
C THR A 20 -12.53 11.05 -1.94
N THR A 21 -12.92 9.81 -1.60
CA THR A 21 -14.31 9.46 -1.27
C THR A 21 -14.38 8.22 -0.39
N ARG A 22 -15.46 8.07 0.38
CA ARG A 22 -15.85 6.83 1.08
C ARG A 22 -16.81 5.98 0.26
N LEU A 23 -17.38 6.55 -0.81
CA LEU A 23 -18.27 5.80 -1.70
C LEU A 23 -17.47 4.75 -2.46
N CYS A 24 -18.08 3.59 -2.63
CA CYS A 24 -17.47 2.49 -3.38
C CYS A 24 -18.53 1.66 -4.11
N THR A 25 -18.18 1.16 -5.28
CA THR A 25 -19.00 0.21 -6.04
C THR A 25 -18.96 -1.20 -5.48
N SER A 26 -18.06 -1.46 -4.52
CA SER A 26 -17.82 -2.78 -3.93
C SER A 26 -17.94 -2.73 -2.40
N ASN A 27 -18.38 -3.84 -1.79
CA ASN A 27 -18.47 -4.04 -0.35
C ASN A 27 -17.55 -5.17 0.09
N CYS A 28 -16.23 -4.97 -0.06
CA CYS A 28 -15.24 -6.00 0.24
C CYS A 28 -15.25 -6.40 1.71
N ALA A 29 -15.16 -7.72 2.00
CA ALA A 29 -15.26 -8.29 3.35
C ALA A 29 -14.20 -7.71 4.31
N TYR A 30 -12.99 -7.45 3.84
CA TYR A 30 -11.87 -6.98 4.64
C TYR A 30 -11.61 -5.47 4.52
N CYS A 31 -12.50 -4.70 3.87
CA CYS A 31 -12.29 -3.28 3.62
C CYS A 31 -12.48 -2.44 4.90
N ASP A 32 -11.46 -1.71 5.31
CA ASP A 32 -11.54 -0.78 6.44
C ASP A 32 -12.39 0.45 6.12
N VAL A 33 -12.33 0.97 4.90
CA VAL A 33 -13.05 2.18 4.48
C VAL A 33 -14.57 2.00 4.54
N VAL A 34 -15.08 0.93 3.92
CA VAL A 34 -16.52 0.66 3.81
C VAL A 34 -17.08 0.13 5.13
N SER A 35 -16.28 -0.62 5.89
CA SER A 35 -16.72 -1.27 7.13
C SER A 35 -16.91 -0.32 8.30
N ARG A 36 -16.26 0.82 8.27
CA ARG A 36 -16.29 1.82 9.35
C ARG A 36 -17.11 3.02 8.91
N LYS A 37 -18.39 3.00 9.27
CA LYS A 37 -19.27 4.17 9.07
C LYS A 37 -18.77 5.31 9.96
N LYS A 38 -18.06 6.26 9.36
CA LYS A 38 -17.61 7.47 10.05
C LYS A 38 -18.56 8.64 9.77
N PRO A 39 -18.84 9.50 10.76
CA PRO A 39 -19.51 10.77 10.50
C PRO A 39 -18.64 11.66 9.58
N GLY A 40 -19.27 12.64 8.95
CA GLY A 40 -18.59 13.62 8.09
C GLY A 40 -18.85 13.41 6.59
N PRO A 41 -18.08 14.09 5.72
CA PRO A 41 -18.32 14.10 4.29
C PRO A 41 -18.11 12.72 3.67
N SER A 42 -18.87 12.42 2.63
CA SER A 42 -18.68 11.19 1.82
C SER A 42 -17.61 11.35 0.75
N SER A 43 -17.29 12.59 0.38
CA SER A 43 -16.30 12.91 -0.66
C SER A 43 -15.51 14.18 -0.28
N MET A 44 -14.29 14.26 -0.78
CA MET A 44 -13.43 15.45 -0.63
C MET A 44 -14.03 16.63 -1.40
N SER A 45 -14.07 17.78 -0.76
CA SER A 45 -14.50 19.03 -1.42
C SER A 45 -13.36 19.66 -2.22
N ASP A 46 -13.72 20.51 -3.19
CA ASP A 46 -12.75 21.33 -3.94
C ASP A 46 -11.88 22.19 -2.99
N ASP A 47 -12.45 22.70 -1.87
CA ASP A 47 -11.71 23.47 -0.87
C ASP A 47 -10.62 22.65 -0.17
N VAL A 48 -10.92 21.42 0.21
CA VAL A 48 -9.92 20.52 0.82
C VAL A 48 -8.81 20.21 -0.17
N ALA A 49 -9.16 19.90 -1.43
CA ALA A 49 -8.19 19.65 -2.48
C ALA A 49 -7.29 20.86 -2.74
N LYS A 50 -7.87 22.08 -2.79
CA LYS A 50 -7.13 23.32 -2.95
C LYS A 50 -6.17 23.58 -1.77
N ASN A 51 -6.66 23.44 -0.54
CA ASN A 51 -5.80 23.57 0.64
C ASN A 51 -4.65 22.53 0.62
N LEU A 52 -4.94 21.30 0.23
CA LEU A 52 -3.90 20.27 0.14
C LEU A 52 -2.84 20.62 -0.90
N LEU A 53 -3.24 21.08 -2.10
CA LEU A 53 -2.29 21.55 -3.12
C LEU A 53 -1.40 22.68 -2.60
N GLN A 54 -1.98 23.64 -1.90
CA GLN A 54 -1.22 24.72 -1.29
C GLN A 54 -0.18 24.17 -0.29
N ARG A 55 -0.58 23.28 0.63
CA ARG A 55 0.33 22.66 1.62
C ARG A 55 1.42 21.82 0.99
N VAL A 56 1.10 21.12 -0.08
CA VAL A 56 2.10 20.36 -0.87
C VAL A 56 3.10 21.28 -1.53
N ALA A 57 2.64 22.38 -2.15
CA ALA A 57 3.54 23.37 -2.77
C ALA A 57 4.42 24.07 -1.74
N GLU A 58 3.86 24.48 -0.59
CA GLU A 58 4.62 25.04 0.53
C GLU A 58 5.72 24.07 1.00
N TYR A 59 5.39 22.78 1.14
CA TYR A 59 6.36 21.75 1.53
C TYR A 59 7.48 21.60 0.49
N LEU A 60 7.14 21.44 -0.79
CA LEU A 60 8.11 21.25 -1.86
C LEU A 60 9.03 22.47 -2.06
N ARG A 61 8.52 23.70 -1.84
CA ARG A 61 9.35 24.91 -1.86
C ARG A 61 10.32 24.96 -0.70
N ALA A 62 9.91 24.51 0.50
CA ALA A 62 10.75 24.45 1.69
C ALA A 62 11.77 23.30 1.65
N LYS A 63 11.50 22.24 0.87
CA LYS A 63 12.33 21.04 0.72
C LYS A 63 12.64 20.80 -0.76
N PRO A 64 13.60 21.53 -1.36
CA PRO A 64 13.86 21.49 -2.80
C PRO A 64 14.35 20.14 -3.31
N ASP A 65 14.94 19.31 -2.45
CA ASP A 65 15.42 17.96 -2.80
C ASP A 65 14.34 16.87 -2.64
N ASP A 66 13.18 17.19 -2.06
CA ASP A 66 12.11 16.23 -1.83
C ASP A 66 11.15 16.19 -3.02
N ALA A 67 10.54 15.03 -3.23
CA ALA A 67 9.41 14.82 -4.13
C ALA A 67 8.20 14.25 -3.36
N ILE A 68 7.02 14.41 -3.92
CA ILE A 68 5.78 13.84 -3.37
C ILE A 68 5.15 12.92 -4.40
N THR A 69 4.87 11.68 -3.99
CA THR A 69 3.96 10.80 -4.70
C THR A 69 2.58 10.89 -4.05
N TRP A 70 1.63 11.44 -4.77
CA TRP A 70 0.24 11.58 -4.34
C TRP A 70 -0.58 10.42 -4.90
N ILE A 71 -0.99 9.51 -4.01
CA ILE A 71 -1.78 8.33 -4.39
C ILE A 71 -3.27 8.64 -4.16
N TRP A 72 -4.03 8.73 -5.24
CA TRP A 72 -5.48 8.83 -5.17
C TRP A 72 -6.08 7.51 -4.66
N HIS A 73 -6.78 7.60 -3.55
CA HIS A 73 -7.30 6.46 -2.79
C HIS A 73 -8.68 6.76 -2.18
N GLY A 74 -9.21 5.86 -1.37
CA GLY A 74 -10.46 6.01 -0.61
C GLY A 74 -11.33 4.77 -0.73
N GLY A 75 -12.64 4.95 -0.93
CA GLY A 75 -13.52 3.87 -1.34
C GLY A 75 -13.22 3.47 -2.78
N GLU A 76 -13.77 4.24 -3.73
CA GLU A 76 -13.42 4.12 -5.14
C GLU A 76 -13.19 5.53 -5.73
N PRO A 77 -11.95 5.93 -6.00
CA PRO A 77 -11.64 7.27 -6.50
C PRO A 77 -12.35 7.62 -7.80
N LEU A 78 -12.53 6.66 -8.70
CA LEU A 78 -13.21 6.88 -9.99
C LEU A 78 -14.71 7.18 -9.86
N LEU A 79 -15.27 7.17 -8.64
CA LEU A 79 -16.64 7.64 -8.40
C LEU A 79 -16.74 9.16 -8.23
N LEU A 80 -15.64 9.85 -7.99
CA LEU A 80 -15.66 11.31 -8.07
C LEU A 80 -15.80 11.77 -9.52
N PRO A 81 -16.47 12.91 -9.75
CA PRO A 81 -16.55 13.47 -11.11
C PRO A 81 -15.16 13.73 -11.70
N LYS A 82 -14.95 13.38 -12.95
CA LYS A 82 -13.71 13.66 -13.69
C LYS A 82 -13.33 15.15 -13.65
N ALA A 83 -14.33 16.04 -13.61
CA ALA A 83 -14.14 17.47 -13.46
C ALA A 83 -13.37 17.86 -12.17
N PHE A 84 -13.50 17.10 -11.07
CA PHE A 84 -12.72 17.31 -9.85
C PHE A 84 -11.21 17.16 -10.12
N TYR A 85 -10.82 16.10 -10.79
CA TYR A 85 -9.42 15.84 -11.12
C TYR A 85 -8.86 16.83 -12.14
N ARG A 86 -9.68 17.21 -13.15
CA ARG A 86 -9.29 18.26 -14.11
C ARG A 86 -9.01 19.59 -13.44
N LYS A 87 -9.83 20.01 -12.47
CA LYS A 87 -9.59 21.22 -11.68
C LYS A 87 -8.29 21.15 -10.88
N VAL A 88 -7.96 19.99 -10.31
CA VAL A 88 -6.68 19.79 -9.61
C VAL A 88 -5.51 19.98 -10.58
N LEU A 89 -5.55 19.35 -11.76
CA LEU A 89 -4.51 19.51 -12.77
C LEU A 89 -4.37 20.96 -13.27
N GLU A 90 -5.49 21.62 -13.51
CA GLU A 90 -5.53 23.03 -13.93
C GLU A 90 -4.91 23.94 -12.87
N SER A 91 -5.28 23.74 -11.59
CA SER A 91 -4.67 24.47 -10.48
C SER A 91 -3.15 24.27 -10.39
N ILE A 92 -2.66 23.05 -10.65
CA ILE A 92 -1.22 22.76 -10.65
C ILE A 92 -0.53 23.53 -11.78
N ARG A 93 -1.09 23.48 -13.00
CA ARG A 93 -0.52 24.17 -14.18
C ARG A 93 -0.48 25.68 -14.00
N GLU A 94 -1.52 26.26 -13.41
CA GLU A 94 -1.67 27.72 -13.27
C GLU A 94 -0.94 28.30 -12.06
N GLN A 95 -0.93 27.59 -10.91
CA GLN A 95 -0.53 28.18 -9.64
C GLN A 95 0.69 27.52 -9.01
N TYR A 96 1.04 26.29 -9.44
CA TYR A 96 2.08 25.47 -8.81
C TYR A 96 3.05 24.84 -9.82
N ALA A 97 3.19 25.46 -11.00
CA ALA A 97 4.09 24.98 -12.06
C ALA A 97 5.56 24.89 -11.60
N ASP A 98 5.97 25.71 -10.64
CA ASP A 98 7.31 25.75 -10.07
C ASP A 98 7.70 24.50 -9.24
N VAL A 99 6.73 23.69 -8.85
CA VAL A 99 6.95 22.45 -8.08
C VAL A 99 6.37 21.21 -8.75
N SER A 100 5.75 21.36 -9.91
CA SER A 100 4.99 20.30 -10.59
C SER A 100 5.85 19.11 -11.02
N ASP A 101 7.13 19.32 -11.34
CA ASP A 101 8.12 18.29 -11.70
C ASP A 101 8.45 17.32 -10.55
N ARG A 102 8.17 17.74 -9.30
CA ARG A 102 8.38 16.96 -8.09
C ARG A 102 7.09 16.44 -7.45
N LEU A 103 5.95 16.64 -8.11
CA LEU A 103 4.66 16.12 -7.71
C LEU A 103 4.20 15.05 -8.69
N HIS A 104 4.23 13.79 -8.26
CA HIS A 104 3.83 12.64 -9.05
C HIS A 104 2.50 12.08 -8.57
N PHE A 105 1.72 11.53 -9.50
CA PHE A 105 0.43 10.95 -9.19
C PHE A 105 0.44 9.44 -9.42
N ASP A 106 -0.24 8.73 -8.50
CA ASP A 106 -0.63 7.34 -8.61
C ASP A 106 -2.10 7.18 -8.26
N MET A 107 -2.68 6.05 -8.58
CA MET A 107 -4.07 5.74 -8.23
C MET A 107 -4.24 4.28 -7.81
N GLN A 108 -5.05 4.08 -6.77
CA GLN A 108 -5.55 2.78 -6.37
C GLN A 108 -7.04 2.70 -6.64
N SER A 109 -7.45 1.87 -7.59
CA SER A 109 -8.84 1.72 -8.04
C SER A 109 -9.26 0.25 -8.14
N ASN A 110 -10.54 -0.04 -7.96
CA ASN A 110 -11.13 -1.35 -8.22
C ASN A 110 -11.51 -1.56 -9.71
N LEU A 111 -11.30 -0.57 -10.56
CA LEU A 111 -11.51 -0.55 -12.01
C LEU A 111 -12.96 -0.84 -12.48
N MET A 112 -13.93 -1.04 -11.61
CA MET A 112 -15.30 -1.43 -12.00
C MET A 112 -15.99 -0.39 -12.86
N VAL A 113 -15.65 0.89 -12.69
CA VAL A 113 -16.23 2.03 -13.44
C VAL A 113 -15.23 2.65 -14.42
N MET A 114 -14.11 1.97 -14.69
CA MET A 114 -13.14 2.41 -15.68
C MET A 114 -13.77 2.50 -17.06
N ASP A 115 -13.56 3.63 -17.72
CA ASP A 115 -13.90 3.89 -19.11
C ASP A 115 -12.73 4.56 -19.83
N ARG A 116 -12.85 4.76 -21.14
CA ARG A 116 -11.77 5.34 -21.95
C ARG A 116 -11.41 6.77 -21.53
N GLU A 117 -12.42 7.59 -21.21
CA GLU A 117 -12.19 8.97 -20.76
C GLU A 117 -11.45 9.00 -19.40
N TRP A 118 -11.70 8.03 -18.50
CA TRP A 118 -10.90 7.88 -17.30
C TRP A 118 -9.45 7.52 -17.63
N ALA A 119 -9.22 6.57 -18.54
CA ALA A 119 -7.86 6.18 -18.92
C ALA A 119 -7.07 7.36 -19.50
N GLU A 120 -7.70 8.13 -20.39
CA GLU A 120 -7.12 9.35 -20.98
C GLU A 120 -6.81 10.39 -19.90
N LEU A 121 -7.72 10.64 -18.96
CA LEU A 121 -7.49 11.59 -17.84
C LEU A 121 -6.33 11.15 -16.93
N LEU A 122 -6.21 9.85 -16.64
CA LEU A 122 -5.11 9.33 -15.83
C LEU A 122 -3.75 9.49 -16.55
N GLN A 123 -3.72 9.33 -17.86
CA GLN A 123 -2.53 9.62 -18.65
C GLN A 123 -2.19 11.12 -18.67
N ASP A 124 -3.19 12.00 -18.75
CA ASP A 124 -3.00 13.45 -18.61
C ASP A 124 -2.44 13.86 -17.25
N MET A 125 -2.71 13.06 -16.21
CA MET A 125 -2.11 13.19 -14.88
C MET A 125 -0.69 12.61 -14.79
N GLY A 126 -0.17 12.04 -15.87
CA GLY A 126 1.16 11.43 -15.93
C GLY A 126 1.24 9.98 -15.44
N LEU A 127 0.10 9.31 -15.20
CA LEU A 127 0.12 7.91 -14.82
C LEU A 127 0.48 7.03 -16.01
N THR A 128 1.34 6.04 -15.75
CA THR A 128 1.66 4.95 -16.67
C THR A 128 1.15 3.60 -16.15
N SER A 129 0.73 3.59 -14.88
CA SER A 129 0.20 2.39 -14.22
C SER A 129 -0.89 2.74 -13.22
N ILE A 130 -1.70 1.75 -12.86
CA ILE A 130 -2.76 1.83 -11.86
C ILE A 130 -2.59 0.65 -10.89
N GLY A 131 -2.57 0.92 -9.60
CA GLY A 131 -2.71 -0.10 -8.58
C GLY A 131 -4.16 -0.57 -8.50
N SER A 132 -4.38 -1.87 -8.44
CA SER A 132 -5.71 -2.43 -8.27
C SER A 132 -5.69 -3.62 -7.32
N SER A 133 -6.86 -4.13 -7.00
CA SER A 133 -6.99 -5.33 -6.17
C SER A 133 -7.99 -6.28 -6.79
N TYR A 134 -7.63 -7.55 -6.88
CA TYR A 134 -8.47 -8.57 -7.47
C TYR A 134 -8.44 -9.85 -6.64
N ASP A 135 -9.60 -10.23 -6.10
CA ASP A 135 -9.83 -11.47 -5.34
C ASP A 135 -11.05 -12.14 -5.98
N PRO A 136 -10.85 -13.17 -6.81
CA PRO A 136 -11.91 -13.77 -7.63
C PRO A 136 -12.91 -14.61 -6.83
N GLU A 137 -12.60 -14.98 -5.60
CA GLU A 137 -13.38 -15.92 -4.80
C GLU A 137 -14.75 -15.36 -4.42
N PRO A 138 -15.79 -16.22 -4.41
CA PRO A 138 -17.14 -15.81 -4.06
C PRO A 138 -17.25 -15.20 -2.65
N GLY A 139 -17.98 -14.09 -2.56
CA GLY A 139 -18.29 -13.43 -1.28
C GLY A 139 -17.16 -12.61 -0.66
N ILE A 140 -16.03 -12.43 -1.36
CA ILE A 140 -14.94 -11.57 -0.92
C ILE A 140 -15.17 -10.14 -1.38
N ARG A 141 -15.36 -9.92 -2.68
CA ARG A 141 -15.58 -8.61 -3.31
C ARG A 141 -16.90 -8.59 -4.08
N GLY A 142 -17.46 -7.41 -4.21
CA GLY A 142 -18.62 -7.18 -5.07
C GLY A 142 -19.67 -6.27 -4.44
N PRO A 143 -20.63 -5.80 -5.23
CA PRO A 143 -21.69 -4.93 -4.75
C PRO A 143 -22.67 -5.66 -3.84
N GLY A 144 -23.32 -4.88 -2.95
CA GLY A 144 -24.35 -5.35 -2.02
C GLY A 144 -23.77 -6.14 -0.83
N GLU A 145 -24.66 -6.55 0.06
CA GLU A 145 -24.30 -7.31 1.27
C GLU A 145 -23.79 -8.71 0.95
N SER A 146 -24.33 -9.33 -0.09
CA SER A 146 -23.91 -10.65 -0.57
C SER A 146 -22.57 -10.64 -1.32
N ARG A 147 -21.99 -9.47 -1.55
CA ARG A 147 -20.72 -9.30 -2.28
C ARG A 147 -20.73 -10.08 -3.59
N ARG A 148 -21.57 -9.69 -4.51
CA ARG A 148 -21.74 -10.37 -5.80
C ARG A 148 -20.44 -10.35 -6.62
N SER A 149 -19.59 -11.35 -6.36
CA SER A 149 -18.26 -11.46 -6.96
C SER A 149 -18.31 -11.71 -8.47
N ASP A 150 -19.40 -12.31 -8.97
CA ASP A 150 -19.67 -12.47 -10.40
C ASP A 150 -19.76 -11.11 -11.13
N ILE A 151 -20.42 -10.13 -10.52
CA ILE A 151 -20.52 -8.76 -11.05
C ILE A 151 -19.15 -8.07 -10.95
N TYR A 152 -18.49 -8.21 -9.80
CA TYR A 152 -17.18 -7.62 -9.58
C TYR A 152 -16.17 -8.12 -10.61
N ASN A 153 -16.03 -9.43 -10.75
CA ASN A 153 -15.05 -10.05 -11.64
C ASN A 153 -15.23 -9.61 -13.09
N ARG A 154 -16.48 -9.60 -13.60
CA ARG A 154 -16.76 -9.12 -14.96
C ARG A 154 -16.43 -7.64 -15.14
N ALA A 155 -16.80 -6.79 -14.18
CA ALA A 155 -16.55 -5.36 -14.27
C ALA A 155 -15.06 -5.04 -14.13
N PHE A 156 -14.36 -5.69 -13.21
CA PHE A 156 -12.91 -5.57 -13.04
C PHE A 156 -12.16 -5.94 -14.32
N LEU A 157 -12.40 -7.13 -14.88
CA LEU A 157 -11.71 -7.61 -16.09
C LEU A 157 -11.99 -6.71 -17.31
N ARG A 158 -13.21 -6.15 -17.42
CA ARG A 158 -13.53 -5.15 -18.44
C ARG A 158 -12.72 -3.88 -18.23
N GLY A 159 -12.70 -3.34 -16.98
CA GLY A 159 -11.98 -2.11 -16.67
C GLY A 159 -10.47 -2.26 -16.84
N MET A 160 -9.92 -3.41 -16.48
CA MET A 160 -8.50 -3.74 -16.69
C MET A 160 -8.14 -3.69 -18.19
N ARG A 161 -8.95 -4.32 -19.08
CA ARG A 161 -8.71 -4.27 -20.52
C ARG A 161 -8.76 -2.83 -21.05
N ILE A 162 -9.75 -2.03 -20.61
CA ILE A 162 -9.86 -0.62 -21.05
C ILE A 162 -8.59 0.16 -20.67
N ALA A 163 -8.08 -0.03 -19.45
CA ALA A 163 -6.86 0.62 -19.00
C ALA A 163 -5.65 0.18 -19.83
N GLU A 164 -5.51 -1.12 -20.08
CA GLU A 164 -4.41 -1.70 -20.86
C GLU A 164 -4.46 -1.32 -22.35
N ASP A 165 -5.64 -1.33 -22.97
CA ASP A 165 -5.85 -0.89 -24.36
C ASP A 165 -5.49 0.60 -24.53
N ALA A 166 -5.59 1.38 -23.45
CA ALA A 166 -5.13 2.77 -23.41
C ALA A 166 -3.64 2.92 -23.07
N GLY A 167 -2.90 1.84 -22.78
CA GLY A 167 -1.48 1.87 -22.45
C GLY A 167 -1.16 2.05 -20.96
N LEU A 168 -2.14 1.95 -20.06
CA LEU A 168 -1.94 1.96 -18.62
C LEU A 168 -1.68 0.53 -18.10
N SER A 169 -0.55 0.30 -17.48
CA SER A 169 -0.27 -0.97 -16.81
C SER A 169 -1.12 -1.14 -15.55
N VAL A 170 -1.67 -2.34 -15.29
CA VAL A 170 -2.45 -2.62 -14.08
C VAL A 170 -1.67 -3.56 -13.16
N GLY A 171 -1.30 -3.07 -11.96
CA GLY A 171 -0.75 -3.90 -10.89
C GLY A 171 -1.86 -4.48 -10.02
N ILE A 172 -1.77 -5.77 -9.68
CA ILE A 172 -2.79 -6.46 -8.87
C ILE A 172 -2.26 -6.71 -7.47
N ILE A 173 -3.03 -6.29 -6.47
CA ILE A 173 -2.89 -6.74 -5.08
C ILE A 173 -3.94 -7.82 -4.85
N TYR A 174 -3.48 -8.99 -4.42
CA TYR A 174 -4.34 -10.08 -3.97
C TYR A 174 -4.25 -10.19 -2.44
N VAL A 175 -5.41 -10.32 -1.78
CA VAL A 175 -5.47 -10.46 -0.32
C VAL A 175 -5.67 -11.93 0.05
N VAL A 176 -4.63 -12.54 0.62
CA VAL A 176 -4.64 -13.94 1.06
C VAL A 176 -5.57 -14.10 2.26
N THR A 177 -6.60 -14.94 2.10
CA THR A 177 -7.60 -15.27 3.11
C THR A 177 -7.60 -16.77 3.38
N LYS A 178 -8.40 -17.22 4.35
CA LYS A 178 -8.57 -18.66 4.61
C LYS A 178 -9.03 -19.45 3.38
N LYS A 179 -9.79 -18.80 2.47
CA LYS A 179 -10.23 -19.43 1.22
C LYS A 179 -9.07 -19.71 0.26
N SER A 180 -8.08 -18.82 0.23
CA SER A 180 -6.90 -18.94 -0.64
C SER A 180 -6.02 -20.15 -0.30
N LEU A 181 -6.07 -20.62 0.95
CA LEU A 181 -5.22 -21.70 1.44
C LEU A 181 -5.61 -23.07 0.86
N ALA A 182 -6.82 -23.21 0.35
CA ALA A 182 -7.30 -24.47 -0.19
C ALA A 182 -6.55 -24.89 -1.48
N ASN A 183 -6.29 -23.92 -2.38
CA ASN A 183 -5.68 -24.19 -3.68
C ASN A 183 -4.71 -23.05 -4.10
N PRO A 184 -3.59 -22.85 -3.38
CA PRO A 184 -2.69 -21.71 -3.60
C PRO A 184 -2.07 -21.69 -5.00
N LEU A 185 -1.73 -22.85 -5.57
CA LEU A 185 -1.13 -22.94 -6.90
C LEU A 185 -2.12 -22.68 -8.03
N GLU A 186 -3.36 -23.16 -7.91
CA GLU A 186 -4.42 -22.87 -8.87
C GLU A 186 -4.70 -21.37 -8.91
N LEU A 187 -4.80 -20.76 -7.74
CA LEU A 187 -4.96 -19.32 -7.59
C LEU A 187 -3.80 -18.54 -8.22
N PHE A 188 -2.56 -18.91 -7.90
CA PHE A 188 -1.37 -18.29 -8.46
C PHE A 188 -1.37 -18.33 -9.99
N ARG A 189 -1.63 -19.51 -10.57
CA ARG A 189 -1.72 -19.69 -12.01
C ARG A 189 -2.87 -18.88 -12.62
N HIS A 190 -4.02 -18.82 -11.96
CA HIS A 190 -5.14 -17.98 -12.40
C HIS A 190 -4.74 -16.51 -12.48
N LEU A 191 -4.15 -15.96 -11.43
CA LEU A 191 -3.76 -14.56 -11.36
C LEU A 191 -2.65 -14.19 -12.38
N THR A 192 -1.64 -15.05 -12.53
CA THR A 192 -0.55 -14.83 -13.48
C THR A 192 -0.96 -15.04 -14.93
N ASN A 193 -1.94 -15.90 -15.21
CA ASN A 193 -2.51 -16.04 -16.55
C ASN A 193 -3.33 -14.83 -17.01
N LEU A 194 -3.87 -14.06 -16.07
CA LEU A 194 -4.54 -12.78 -16.43
C LEU A 194 -3.53 -11.78 -17.01
N ARG A 195 -2.33 -11.73 -16.43
CA ARG A 195 -1.24 -10.86 -16.86
C ARG A 195 0.11 -11.48 -16.52
N PRO A 196 0.72 -12.23 -17.45
CA PRO A 196 2.03 -12.86 -17.21
C PRO A 196 3.13 -11.85 -16.86
N ASP A 197 3.14 -10.69 -17.55
CA ASP A 197 4.12 -9.61 -17.35
C ASP A 197 3.68 -8.55 -16.32
N GLY A 198 2.52 -8.73 -15.68
CA GLY A 198 1.95 -7.79 -14.73
C GLY A 198 2.58 -7.87 -13.35
N ALA A 199 2.50 -6.78 -12.61
CA ALA A 199 2.86 -6.78 -11.19
C ALA A 199 1.76 -7.44 -10.36
N LEU A 200 2.13 -8.41 -9.50
CA LEU A 200 1.25 -9.07 -8.56
C LEU A 200 1.86 -9.00 -7.16
N LYS A 201 1.05 -8.63 -6.18
CA LYS A 201 1.46 -8.59 -4.78
C LYS A 201 0.50 -9.38 -3.91
N PHE A 202 1.03 -10.26 -3.07
CA PHE A 202 0.27 -10.96 -2.04
C PHE A 202 0.34 -10.20 -0.72
N ASN A 203 -0.81 -9.87 -0.15
CA ASN A 203 -0.92 -9.30 1.20
C ASN A 203 -1.76 -10.24 2.08
N PRO A 204 -1.43 -10.42 3.37
CA PRO A 204 -2.31 -11.14 4.28
C PRO A 204 -3.59 -10.36 4.53
N VAL A 205 -4.69 -11.07 4.77
CA VAL A 205 -5.91 -10.41 5.24
C VAL A 205 -5.71 -9.87 6.66
N LEU A 206 -6.04 -8.60 6.84
CA LEU A 206 -5.96 -7.90 8.12
C LEU A 206 -7.37 -7.51 8.53
N LEU A 207 -7.96 -8.25 9.46
CA LEU A 207 -9.35 -8.07 9.90
C LEU A 207 -9.42 -7.61 11.36
N PRO A 208 -10.34 -6.69 11.70
CA PRO A 208 -10.70 -6.43 13.08
C PRO A 208 -11.19 -7.70 13.78
N GLU A 209 -10.98 -7.81 15.11
CA GLU A 209 -11.13 -9.08 15.85
C GLU A 209 -12.44 -9.84 15.64
N ASN A 210 -13.55 -9.15 15.44
CA ASN A 210 -14.88 -9.77 15.38
C ASN A 210 -15.51 -9.80 13.98
N ARG A 211 -14.72 -9.53 12.91
CA ARG A 211 -15.23 -9.51 11.54
C ARG A 211 -14.72 -10.68 10.73
N PHE A 212 -15.64 -11.38 10.07
CA PHE A 212 -15.34 -12.46 9.13
C PHE A 212 -14.28 -13.44 9.64
N PRO A 213 -14.49 -14.09 10.81
CA PRO A 213 -13.51 -15.01 11.36
C PRO A 213 -13.16 -16.16 10.41
N GLU A 214 -14.09 -16.51 9.51
CA GLU A 214 -13.91 -17.53 8.48
C GLU A 214 -12.89 -17.14 7.38
N LEU A 215 -12.51 -15.88 7.30
CA LEU A 215 -11.50 -15.38 6.36
C LEU A 215 -10.11 -15.21 6.98
N ARG A 216 -10.02 -15.27 8.31
CA ARG A 216 -8.75 -15.05 9.03
C ARG A 216 -7.74 -16.11 8.72
N ILE A 217 -6.50 -15.68 8.70
CA ILE A 217 -5.32 -16.53 8.63
C ILE A 217 -4.32 -16.14 9.72
N THR A 218 -3.49 -17.08 10.12
CA THR A 218 -2.36 -16.81 11.01
C THR A 218 -1.11 -16.41 10.19
N PRO A 219 -0.09 -15.84 10.84
CA PRO A 219 1.20 -15.61 10.19
C PRO A 219 1.81 -16.87 9.59
N GLU A 220 1.65 -18.01 10.26
CA GLU A 220 2.16 -19.32 9.81
C GLU A 220 1.43 -19.77 8.54
N GLU A 221 0.11 -19.69 8.53
CA GLU A 221 -0.71 -20.02 7.35
C GLU A 221 -0.39 -19.12 6.14
N TYR A 222 -0.08 -17.84 6.39
CA TYR A 222 0.37 -16.94 5.33
C TYR A 222 1.75 -17.34 4.80
N ALA A 223 2.68 -17.71 5.68
CA ALA A 223 3.99 -18.21 5.27
C ALA A 223 3.89 -19.51 4.45
N ASP A 224 3.00 -20.43 4.85
CA ASP A 224 2.75 -21.69 4.14
C ASP A 224 2.17 -21.45 2.74
N PHE A 225 1.21 -20.49 2.61
CA PHE A 225 0.71 -20.05 1.32
C PHE A 225 1.83 -19.49 0.43
N LEU A 226 2.64 -18.56 0.97
CA LEU A 226 3.78 -18.01 0.24
C LEU A 226 4.78 -19.07 -0.15
N GLY A 227 5.08 -20.04 0.72
CA GLY A 227 6.00 -21.14 0.47
C GLY A 227 5.56 -22.02 -0.68
N ALA A 228 4.28 -22.40 -0.71
CA ALA A 228 3.71 -23.18 -1.80
C ALA A 228 3.82 -22.46 -3.15
N VAL A 229 3.48 -21.16 -3.18
CA VAL A 229 3.57 -20.35 -4.40
C VAL A 229 5.02 -20.09 -4.81
N PHE A 230 5.92 -19.88 -3.85
CA PHE A 230 7.35 -19.67 -4.11
C PHE A 230 8.02 -20.89 -4.76
N ALA A 231 7.66 -22.09 -4.33
CA ALA A 231 8.17 -23.33 -4.91
C ALA A 231 7.82 -23.48 -6.41
N GLU A 232 6.66 -22.99 -6.82
CA GLU A 232 6.26 -22.93 -8.24
C GLU A 232 6.95 -21.76 -8.97
N TRP A 233 7.01 -20.60 -8.31
CA TRP A 233 7.53 -19.36 -8.91
C TRP A 233 9.05 -19.41 -9.10
N TRP A 234 9.83 -19.87 -8.12
CA TRP A 234 11.29 -19.77 -8.11
C TRP A 234 11.97 -20.38 -9.35
N PRO A 235 11.67 -21.64 -9.76
CA PRO A 235 12.28 -22.22 -10.96
C PRO A 235 11.80 -21.57 -12.25
N ASN A 236 10.66 -20.88 -12.23
CA ASN A 236 10.01 -20.28 -13.39
C ASN A 236 10.02 -18.76 -13.38
N ARG A 237 10.70 -18.13 -12.44
CA ARG A 237 10.63 -16.68 -12.16
C ARG A 237 10.88 -15.78 -13.36
N GLN A 238 11.65 -16.24 -14.34
CA GLN A 238 11.92 -15.51 -15.59
C GLN A 238 10.68 -15.36 -16.50
N ARG A 239 9.61 -16.12 -16.24
CA ARG A 239 8.37 -16.10 -17.02
C ARG A 239 7.34 -15.08 -16.54
N TYR A 240 7.58 -14.52 -15.37
CA TYR A 240 6.61 -13.66 -14.70
C TYR A 240 7.15 -12.23 -14.58
N GLY A 241 6.25 -11.26 -14.56
CA GLY A 241 6.53 -9.92 -14.13
C GLY A 241 6.89 -9.85 -12.64
N LYS A 242 6.76 -8.68 -12.04
CA LYS A 242 7.10 -8.50 -10.62
C LYS A 242 6.10 -9.22 -9.71
N ILE A 243 6.56 -10.23 -8.97
CA ILE A 243 5.76 -10.95 -7.96
C ILE A 243 6.30 -10.62 -6.56
N ASP A 244 5.58 -9.79 -5.80
CA ASP A 244 5.93 -9.47 -4.41
C ASP A 244 5.13 -10.35 -3.41
N PRO A 245 5.77 -10.76 -2.29
CA PRO A 245 7.06 -10.30 -1.76
C PRO A 245 8.30 -10.98 -2.33
N PHE A 246 8.18 -11.94 -3.24
CA PHE A 246 9.29 -12.80 -3.66
C PHE A 246 10.43 -12.03 -4.32
N GLN A 247 10.11 -11.19 -5.30
CA GLN A 247 11.16 -10.46 -6.03
C GLN A 247 11.90 -9.48 -5.12
N THR A 248 11.16 -8.76 -4.26
CA THR A 248 11.77 -7.87 -3.27
C THR A 248 12.69 -8.64 -2.31
N LEU A 249 12.25 -9.81 -1.80
CA LEU A 249 13.09 -10.62 -0.91
C LEU A 249 14.33 -11.18 -1.63
N VAL A 250 14.18 -11.60 -2.89
CA VAL A 250 15.33 -12.04 -3.71
C VAL A 250 16.36 -10.92 -3.88
N GLN A 251 15.91 -9.71 -4.21
CA GLN A 251 16.79 -8.55 -4.30
C GLN A 251 17.50 -8.26 -2.97
N CYS A 252 16.77 -8.22 -1.87
CA CYS A 252 17.36 -7.97 -0.57
C CYS A 252 18.37 -9.06 -0.13
N ILE A 253 18.03 -10.33 -0.36
CA ILE A 253 18.84 -11.44 0.16
C ILE A 253 20.02 -11.77 -0.74
N ILE A 254 19.81 -11.78 -2.06
CA ILE A 254 20.82 -12.21 -3.03
C ILE A 254 21.65 -11.03 -3.52
N GLU A 255 20.99 -9.93 -3.90
CA GLU A 255 21.63 -8.75 -4.47
C GLU A 255 22.09 -7.75 -3.40
N LYS A 256 21.71 -7.97 -2.13
CA LYS A 256 22.00 -7.10 -0.98
C LYS A 256 21.46 -5.67 -1.17
N ASP A 257 20.38 -5.53 -1.94
CA ASP A 257 19.69 -4.27 -2.19
C ASP A 257 18.38 -4.21 -1.40
N THR A 258 18.34 -3.38 -0.36
CA THR A 258 17.17 -3.16 0.49
C THR A 258 16.28 -2.00 0.04
N ASN A 259 16.63 -1.28 -1.03
CA ASN A 259 15.88 -0.13 -1.55
C ASN A 259 14.47 -0.51 -2.03
N GLY A 260 14.25 -1.78 -2.39
CA GLY A 260 12.95 -2.30 -2.79
C GLY A 260 11.99 -2.59 -1.64
N LEU A 261 12.45 -2.55 -0.39
CA LEU A 261 11.59 -2.76 0.77
C LEU A 261 10.54 -1.66 0.88
N VAL A 262 9.30 -2.09 1.06
CA VAL A 262 8.16 -1.17 1.11
C VAL A 262 7.55 -1.13 2.50
N CYS A 263 6.92 -0.01 2.80
CA CYS A 263 6.03 0.25 3.92
C CYS A 263 6.30 -0.58 5.19
N VAL A 264 5.78 -1.81 5.24
CA VAL A 264 5.80 -2.67 6.45
C VAL A 264 7.20 -3.18 6.81
N ASP A 265 8.06 -3.36 5.82
CA ASP A 265 9.36 -3.99 5.98
C ASP A 265 10.53 -3.00 5.84
N SER A 266 10.27 -1.79 5.34
CA SER A 266 11.31 -0.79 5.07
C SER A 266 11.88 -0.12 6.32
N GLY A 267 11.16 -0.18 7.43
CA GLY A 267 11.58 0.52 8.61
C GLY A 267 11.37 2.04 8.62
N ILE A 268 11.05 2.65 7.49
CA ILE A 268 11.00 4.11 7.33
C ILE A 268 9.59 4.67 7.08
N CYS A 269 8.53 3.90 7.30
CA CYS A 269 7.18 4.36 6.98
C CYS A 269 6.80 5.67 7.72
N ALA A 270 7.30 5.88 8.94
CA ALA A 270 7.12 7.13 9.67
C ALA A 270 7.87 8.32 9.05
N HIS A 271 8.87 8.07 8.22
CA HIS A 271 9.60 9.12 7.50
C HIS A 271 8.94 9.45 6.16
N THR A 272 8.35 8.47 5.49
CA THR A 272 7.96 8.58 4.07
C THR A 272 6.45 8.68 3.85
N HIS A 273 5.61 8.07 4.68
CA HIS A 273 4.17 7.97 4.41
C HIS A 273 3.33 8.91 5.28
N ALA A 274 2.29 9.47 4.69
CA ALA A 274 1.18 10.08 5.39
C ALA A 274 -0.12 9.85 4.60
N SER A 275 -1.28 10.00 5.23
CA SER A 275 -2.55 10.03 4.54
C SER A 275 -3.30 11.33 4.83
N ILE A 276 -4.11 11.74 3.86
CA ILE A 276 -4.98 12.89 3.95
C ILE A 276 -6.42 12.40 3.81
N SER A 277 -7.23 12.67 4.81
CA SER A 277 -8.64 12.29 4.80
C SER A 277 -9.52 13.30 4.05
N LEU A 278 -10.80 12.97 3.92
CA LEU A 278 -11.80 13.80 3.21
C LEU A 278 -12.01 15.21 3.83
N ASP A 279 -11.74 15.34 5.12
CA ASP A 279 -11.85 16.58 5.89
C ASP A 279 -10.50 17.29 6.10
N GLY A 280 -9.43 16.76 5.51
CA GLY A 280 -8.08 17.31 5.57
C GLY A 280 -7.26 16.84 6.76
N ARG A 281 -7.72 15.91 7.59
CA ARG A 281 -6.92 15.31 8.67
C ARG A 281 -5.71 14.59 8.09
N ILE A 282 -4.57 14.75 8.75
CA ILE A 282 -3.30 14.11 8.42
C ILE A 282 -3.08 12.93 9.36
N ALA A 283 -2.89 11.74 8.83
CA ALA A 283 -2.61 10.54 9.61
C ALA A 283 -1.41 9.78 9.05
N GLN A 284 -0.90 8.76 9.76
CA GLN A 284 0.30 8.02 9.35
C GLN A 284 0.13 7.32 7.99
N CYS A 285 -1.00 6.70 7.74
CA CYS A 285 -1.30 6.00 6.49
C CYS A 285 -2.81 5.81 6.32
N GLY A 286 -3.25 5.23 5.20
CA GLY A 286 -4.67 4.98 4.92
C GLY A 286 -5.38 4.19 6.01
N ARG A 287 -4.75 3.13 6.55
CA ARG A 287 -5.32 2.33 7.64
C ARG A 287 -5.42 3.12 8.95
N SER A 288 -4.39 3.88 9.31
CA SER A 288 -4.43 4.71 10.53
C SER A 288 -5.52 5.76 10.47
N ASP A 289 -5.76 6.32 9.27
CA ASP A 289 -6.89 7.22 9.04
C ASP A 289 -8.23 6.49 9.22
N ASP A 290 -8.41 5.30 8.66
CA ASP A 290 -9.62 4.51 8.82
C ASP A 290 -9.89 4.13 10.29
N TRP A 291 -8.85 3.90 11.06
CA TRP A 291 -8.93 3.49 12.46
C TRP A 291 -8.98 4.66 13.45
N ASP A 292 -8.90 5.91 13.00
CA ASP A 292 -8.82 7.12 13.84
C ASP A 292 -7.63 7.10 14.83
N VAL A 293 -6.50 6.59 14.37
CA VAL A 293 -5.26 6.53 15.17
C VAL A 293 -4.12 7.23 14.47
N MET A 294 -3.11 7.65 15.22
CA MET A 294 -1.89 8.29 14.68
C MET A 294 -2.18 9.50 13.79
N SER A 295 -2.98 10.43 14.31
CA SER A 295 -3.27 11.72 13.67
C SER A 295 -2.19 12.74 14.01
N TYR A 296 -1.78 13.52 13.00
CA TYR A 296 -0.71 14.52 13.08
C TYR A 296 -1.20 15.96 12.90
N GLY A 297 -2.49 16.17 12.81
CA GLY A 297 -3.11 17.46 12.61
C GLY A 297 -4.06 17.50 11.42
N ASN A 298 -4.36 18.72 10.93
CA ASN A 298 -5.24 18.94 9.78
C ASN A 298 -4.61 20.00 8.86
N ILE A 299 -4.66 19.77 7.54
CA ILE A 299 -4.10 20.70 6.52
C ILE A 299 -4.71 22.09 6.57
N ARG A 300 -5.89 22.26 7.17
CA ARG A 300 -6.52 23.56 7.37
C ARG A 300 -5.87 24.37 8.49
N GLU A 301 -5.19 23.71 9.42
CA GLU A 301 -4.68 24.29 10.67
C GLU A 301 -3.15 24.31 10.72
N CYS A 302 -2.48 23.32 10.10
CA CYS A 302 -1.04 23.22 10.13
C CYS A 302 -0.45 22.93 8.73
N SER A 303 0.85 23.20 8.57
CA SER A 303 1.59 22.81 7.38
C SER A 303 1.93 21.30 7.38
N LEU A 304 2.33 20.76 6.22
CA LEU A 304 2.87 19.40 6.17
C LEU A 304 4.18 19.27 6.94
N LEU A 305 4.98 20.35 7.00
CA LEU A 305 6.22 20.37 7.80
C LEU A 305 5.90 20.18 9.29
N ASP A 306 4.95 20.95 9.84
CA ASP A 306 4.54 20.84 11.23
C ASP A 306 4.01 19.42 11.55
N ALA A 307 3.19 18.87 10.65
CA ALA A 307 2.64 17.53 10.80
C ALA A 307 3.75 16.46 10.78
N PHE A 308 4.76 16.61 9.92
CA PHE A 308 5.87 15.68 9.81
C PHE A 308 6.87 15.76 10.97
N GLU A 309 6.86 16.83 11.73
CA GLU A 309 7.64 17.03 12.95
C GLU A 309 6.78 16.98 14.22
N SER A 310 5.53 16.52 14.13
CA SER A 310 4.65 16.37 15.28
C SER A 310 5.21 15.38 16.30
N PRO A 311 4.99 15.58 17.63
CA PRO A 311 5.56 14.72 18.67
C PRO A 311 5.27 13.24 18.48
N LEU A 312 4.01 12.89 18.13
CA LEU A 312 3.63 11.50 17.87
C LEU A 312 4.39 10.89 16.69
N ARG A 313 4.63 11.67 15.63
CA ARG A 313 5.39 11.18 14.48
C ARG A 313 6.87 11.02 14.78
N LEU A 314 7.45 11.91 15.58
CA LEU A 314 8.81 11.77 16.07
C LEU A 314 8.95 10.50 16.93
N GLU A 315 8.01 10.24 17.82
CA GLU A 315 7.97 9.01 18.63
C GLU A 315 7.88 7.75 17.75
N MET A 316 7.13 7.81 16.62
CA MET A 316 7.08 6.71 15.66
C MET A 316 8.40 6.50 14.90
N LYS A 317 9.13 7.58 14.58
CA LYS A 317 10.47 7.49 13.98
C LYS A 317 11.46 6.78 14.90
N GLU A 318 11.35 6.98 16.21
CA GLU A 318 12.20 6.34 17.23
C GLU A 318 11.92 4.84 17.41
N ARG A 319 10.78 4.34 16.93
CA ARG A 319 10.38 2.95 17.08
C ARG A 319 11.47 1.96 16.63
N TYR A 320 12.14 2.27 15.55
CA TYR A 320 13.18 1.38 14.99
C TYR A 320 14.37 1.23 15.90
N GLY A 321 14.89 2.35 16.42
CA GLY A 321 15.97 2.34 17.41
C GLY A 321 15.58 1.52 18.64
N SER A 322 14.35 1.71 19.14
CA SER A 322 13.83 0.99 20.29
C SER A 322 13.71 -0.51 20.04
N LEU A 323 13.20 -0.93 18.88
CA LEU A 323 13.10 -2.35 18.51
C LEU A 323 14.48 -2.99 18.34
N ARG A 324 15.42 -2.30 17.68
CA ARG A 324 16.78 -2.80 17.48
C ARG A 324 17.55 -2.95 18.79
N ALA A 325 17.31 -2.05 19.74
CA ALA A 325 17.90 -2.13 21.07
C ALA A 325 17.19 -3.14 22.03
N GLY A 326 15.99 -3.61 21.67
CA GLY A 326 15.14 -4.48 22.50
C GLY A 326 14.73 -5.78 21.82
N GLU A 327 13.44 -5.92 21.48
CA GLU A 327 12.84 -7.17 20.96
C GLU A 327 13.53 -7.76 19.71
N CYS A 328 14.27 -6.94 18.96
CA CYS A 328 14.92 -7.31 17.72
C CYS A 328 16.45 -7.21 17.77
N SER A 329 17.07 -7.12 18.96
CA SER A 329 18.52 -6.92 19.12
C SER A 329 19.35 -7.97 18.40
N ASP A 330 18.99 -9.25 18.53
CA ASP A 330 19.72 -10.39 17.99
C ASP A 330 19.02 -11.03 16.77
N CYS A 331 18.06 -10.30 16.17
CA CYS A 331 17.28 -10.83 15.06
C CYS A 331 18.07 -10.80 13.77
N ARG A 332 18.41 -11.99 13.19
CA ARG A 332 19.12 -12.09 11.91
C ARG A 332 18.34 -11.49 10.73
N PHE A 333 17.00 -11.35 10.86
CA PHE A 333 16.13 -10.80 9.81
C PHE A 333 15.90 -9.30 9.92
N TRP A 334 16.62 -8.62 10.81
CA TRP A 334 16.42 -7.19 11.05
C TRP A 334 16.41 -6.38 9.75
N ASP A 335 17.42 -6.56 8.91
CA ASP A 335 17.65 -5.75 7.71
C ASP A 335 16.55 -5.85 6.63
N ILE A 336 15.65 -6.81 6.75
CA ILE A 336 14.55 -7.03 5.81
C ILE A 336 13.16 -6.98 6.46
N CYS A 337 13.09 -6.83 7.79
CA CYS A 337 11.82 -6.86 8.52
C CYS A 337 11.57 -5.57 9.32
N HIS A 338 12.61 -5.03 9.96
CA HIS A 338 12.56 -3.83 10.83
C HIS A 338 11.41 -3.84 11.85
N GLY A 339 10.99 -5.03 12.29
CA GLY A 339 9.89 -5.19 13.25
C GLY A 339 8.48 -5.07 12.68
N GLY A 340 8.33 -4.93 11.36
CA GLY A 340 7.05 -4.92 10.68
C GLY A 340 6.16 -3.71 10.96
N CYS A 341 4.87 -3.80 10.61
CA CYS A 341 3.93 -2.69 10.66
C CYS A 341 3.60 -2.21 12.08
N PRO A 342 3.74 -0.91 12.39
CA PRO A 342 3.36 -0.35 13.68
C PRO A 342 1.86 -0.44 14.00
N LEU A 343 0.98 -0.42 12.99
CA LEU A 343 -0.46 -0.57 13.20
C LEU A 343 -0.84 -2.00 13.60
N ASP A 344 -0.17 -3.02 13.04
CA ASP A 344 -0.41 -4.39 13.44
C ASP A 344 0.07 -4.62 14.88
N SER A 345 1.16 -3.96 15.28
CA SER A 345 1.63 -3.95 16.66
C SER A 345 0.62 -3.26 17.58
N LEU A 346 0.10 -2.10 17.19
CA LEU A 346 -0.93 -1.39 17.95
C LEU A 346 -2.18 -2.24 18.14
N GLN A 347 -2.65 -2.92 17.09
CA GLN A 347 -3.82 -3.79 17.15
C GLN A 347 -3.60 -5.00 18.07
N SER A 348 -2.44 -5.63 18.00
CA SER A 348 -2.16 -6.89 18.71
C SER A 348 -1.62 -6.71 20.13
N ARG A 349 -0.93 -5.59 20.40
CA ARG A 349 -0.21 -5.32 21.66
C ARG A 349 -0.67 -4.07 22.39
N GLY A 350 -1.60 -3.29 21.80
CA GLY A 350 -2.10 -2.03 22.36
C GLY A 350 -1.15 -0.83 22.21
N HIS A 351 0.03 -1.01 21.62
CA HIS A 351 0.99 0.07 21.34
C HIS A 351 1.82 -0.22 20.09
N PHE A 352 2.24 0.83 19.39
CA PHE A 352 2.97 0.69 18.13
C PHE A 352 4.47 0.40 18.28
N LYS A 353 5.05 0.48 19.49
CA LYS A 353 6.48 0.26 19.75
C LYS A 353 6.88 -1.22 19.74
N ALA A 354 5.94 -2.15 19.79
CA ALA A 354 6.21 -3.58 19.73
C ALA A 354 6.49 -4.06 18.31
N ARG A 355 7.06 -5.26 18.21
CA ARG A 355 7.19 -5.98 16.95
C ARG A 355 5.80 -6.45 16.46
N SER A 356 5.57 -6.34 15.14
CA SER A 356 4.37 -6.87 14.49
C SER A 356 4.30 -8.39 14.60
N PRO A 357 3.12 -9.00 14.86
CA PRO A 357 2.96 -10.44 14.84
C PRO A 357 3.27 -11.05 13.45
N TRP A 358 3.07 -10.28 12.37
CA TRP A 358 3.36 -10.70 11.00
C TRP A 358 4.85 -10.85 10.69
N SER A 359 5.75 -10.37 11.56
CA SER A 359 7.18 -10.67 11.47
C SER A 359 7.48 -12.18 11.59
N ALA A 360 6.58 -12.95 12.21
CA ALA A 360 6.69 -14.42 12.29
C ALA A 360 6.50 -15.07 10.91
N ALA A 361 5.59 -14.53 10.09
CA ALA A 361 5.38 -15.04 8.73
C ALA A 361 6.63 -14.92 7.86
N GLN A 362 7.27 -13.74 7.89
CA GLN A 362 8.48 -13.50 7.11
C GLN A 362 9.64 -14.40 7.55
N ARG A 363 9.83 -14.55 8.87
CA ARG A 363 10.85 -15.47 9.43
C ARG A 363 10.62 -16.88 8.94
N ARG A 364 9.40 -17.42 9.16
CA ARG A 364 9.06 -18.79 8.77
C ARG A 364 9.19 -19.00 7.27
N PHE A 365 8.75 -18.04 6.45
CA PHE A 365 8.90 -18.13 5.00
C PHE A 365 10.36 -18.27 4.58
N ILE A 366 11.27 -17.51 5.19
CA ILE A 366 12.69 -17.57 4.85
C ILE A 366 13.29 -18.90 5.33
N GLU A 367 13.09 -19.28 6.58
CA GLU A 367 13.70 -20.47 7.19
C GLU A 367 13.18 -21.77 6.59
N GLU A 368 11.87 -21.90 6.35
CA GLU A 368 11.25 -23.16 5.95
C GLU A 368 11.04 -23.30 4.44
N TYR A 369 11.07 -22.20 3.68
CA TYR A 369 10.81 -22.24 2.24
C TYR A 369 11.92 -21.60 1.40
N PHE A 370 12.28 -20.34 1.66
CA PHE A 370 13.27 -19.65 0.83
C PHE A 370 14.63 -20.35 0.88
N GLU A 371 15.21 -20.55 2.05
CA GLU A 371 16.53 -21.17 2.22
C GLU A 371 16.56 -22.61 1.66
N PRO A 372 15.61 -23.50 1.98
CA PRO A 372 15.61 -24.86 1.42
C PRO A 372 15.39 -24.93 -0.10
N ILE A 373 14.53 -24.08 -0.66
CA ILE A 373 14.21 -24.10 -2.09
C ILE A 373 15.32 -23.49 -2.93
N THR A 374 15.96 -22.43 -2.45
CA THR A 374 17.01 -21.73 -3.19
C THR A 374 18.40 -22.29 -2.94
N GLY A 375 18.62 -22.98 -1.82
CA GLY A 375 19.95 -23.36 -1.32
C GLY A 375 20.77 -22.18 -0.77
N ILE A 376 20.16 -21.00 -0.61
CA ILE A 376 20.83 -19.75 -0.18
C ILE A 376 20.42 -19.47 1.26
N CYS A 377 21.39 -19.54 2.19
CA CYS A 377 21.16 -19.14 3.57
C CYS A 377 21.14 -17.62 3.69
N PHE A 378 20.13 -17.10 4.39
CA PHE A 378 20.06 -15.67 4.68
C PHE A 378 21.16 -15.27 5.67
N GLN A 379 22.00 -14.36 5.24
CA GLN A 379 22.97 -13.67 6.08
C GLN A 379 22.56 -12.19 6.15
N SER A 380 22.80 -11.55 7.28
CA SER A 380 22.53 -10.12 7.43
C SER A 380 23.10 -9.31 6.25
N VAL A 381 22.33 -8.36 5.76
CA VAL A 381 22.73 -7.50 4.62
C VAL A 381 23.83 -6.52 5.06
N THR A 382 23.88 -6.20 6.34
CA THR A 382 24.78 -5.20 6.95
C THR A 382 26.05 -5.79 7.57
N SER A 383 26.38 -7.05 7.29
CA SER A 383 27.63 -7.67 7.77
C SER A 383 28.87 -7.24 7.01
#